data_b28ef805e707b607c1b91d0c9795040e
#
_entry.id   b28ef805e707b607c1b91d0c9795040e
#
_cell.length_a   1.000
_cell.length_b   1.000
_cell.length_c   1.000
_cell.angle_alpha   90.00
_cell.angle_beta   90.00
_cell.angle_gamma   90.00
#
_symmetry.space_group_name_H-M   'P 1'
#
loop_
_entity.id
_entity.type
_entity.pdbx_description
1 polymer ?
#
loop_
_entity_poly.entity_id
_entity_poly.type
_entity_poly.pdbx_seq_one_letter_code
_entity_poly.pdbx_strand_id
1 'polypeptide(L)'
;MNPKPSFFSNRYVLAATLILIFALGLGIRFFDLTDLPLDFAPTRQLFSALKARSMYYAMLPESANVPAWQRAMAAKQTTAVIEPPIIEILTALSYRVFGENLWIARIYSILFWVIGGIFLFLLARELASIEGGLIALLFYLFQPYGIIASRSFQPDPLMTALIVIAAWALYRWRSVGSWKWAITAGLLVGAAVFAKNVAVFPLGFAALAIVLERGLKTSLKDRQTWVVAVLSLVPVTVYTWYGVHSGFLDSQFAFRFFPERWATGAFYLQWLGQIDGVTSLGAFCVAMVGLFVSERRQMIFLMGLWLGYFAFGMAFDYHITTHDYYNLMIIPLVAISLAPVTDAFIARADSLRVGRGPRVVLSALVVLIVAVQIWNSYVTLNREDWRPDAIYWYAMGEKIGHDSGPVLTIAQDYGYRLAYWGWQEVDPWLTAGDISLRELDGRTIDTSQRFEARVAGKKFIVITQLNVFAEQKDIATYLAQHFPIFARGSSYLIYDLAHPK
;
A
#
# COMPACT_ATOMS: atom_id res chain seq x y z
N MET A 1 -8.18 -2.33 -46.33
CA MET A 1 -7.15 -3.38 -46.15
C MET A 1 -7.49 -4.16 -44.91
N ASN A 2 -7.71 -5.48 -45.01
CA ASN A 2 -7.90 -6.28 -43.80
C ASN A 2 -6.62 -6.19 -42.93
N PRO A 3 -6.73 -5.85 -41.64
CA PRO A 3 -5.58 -5.83 -40.78
C PRO A 3 -4.92 -7.21 -40.75
N LYS A 4 -3.60 -7.26 -40.89
CA LYS A 4 -2.86 -8.51 -40.76
C LYS A 4 -3.15 -9.12 -39.38
N PRO A 5 -3.42 -10.44 -39.30
CA PRO A 5 -3.66 -11.06 -38.01
C PRO A 5 -2.46 -10.82 -37.09
N SER A 6 -2.74 -10.40 -35.87
CA SER A 6 -1.72 -10.23 -34.81
C SER A 6 -1.00 -11.55 -34.57
N PHE A 7 0.30 -11.47 -34.23
CA PHE A 7 1.09 -12.64 -33.78
C PHE A 7 0.42 -13.34 -32.57
N PHE A 8 -0.20 -12.57 -31.69
CA PHE A 8 -0.90 -13.05 -30.50
C PHE A 8 -2.35 -13.50 -30.76
N SER A 9 -2.84 -13.46 -32.02
CA SER A 9 -4.11 -14.07 -32.37
C SER A 9 -4.12 -15.60 -32.22
N ASN A 10 -2.92 -16.22 -32.28
CA ASN A 10 -2.75 -17.63 -31.95
C ASN A 10 -2.86 -17.83 -30.43
N ARG A 11 -3.92 -18.53 -29.99
CA ARG A 11 -4.20 -18.78 -28.56
C ARG A 11 -3.05 -19.47 -27.80
N TYR A 12 -2.29 -20.33 -28.46
CA TYR A 12 -1.17 -21.05 -27.82
C TYR A 12 0.03 -20.11 -27.60
N VAL A 13 0.31 -19.23 -28.55
CA VAL A 13 1.36 -18.20 -28.42
C VAL A 13 0.99 -17.24 -27.31
N LEU A 14 -0.24 -16.76 -27.27
CA LEU A 14 -0.72 -15.88 -26.21
C LEU A 14 -0.65 -16.54 -24.83
N ALA A 15 -1.12 -17.78 -24.72
CA ALA A 15 -1.07 -18.53 -23.47
C ALA A 15 0.38 -18.74 -22.97
N ALA A 16 1.29 -19.17 -23.86
CA ALA A 16 2.70 -19.34 -23.53
C ALA A 16 3.34 -18.01 -23.07
N THR A 17 3.04 -16.90 -23.75
CA THR A 17 3.52 -15.56 -23.39
C THR A 17 3.01 -15.13 -22.02
N LEU A 18 1.72 -15.30 -21.74
CA LEU A 18 1.14 -14.98 -20.44
C LEU A 18 1.75 -15.85 -19.33
N ILE A 19 1.87 -17.15 -19.54
CA ILE A 19 2.52 -18.06 -18.56
C ILE A 19 3.94 -17.60 -18.26
N LEU A 20 4.74 -17.25 -19.29
CA LEU A 20 6.10 -16.77 -19.11
C LEU A 20 6.14 -15.46 -18.30
N ILE A 21 5.28 -14.48 -18.66
CA ILE A 21 5.20 -13.18 -17.96
C ILE A 21 4.83 -13.39 -16.49
N PHE A 22 3.80 -14.19 -16.18
CA PHE A 22 3.41 -14.47 -14.81
C PHE A 22 4.47 -15.29 -14.05
N ALA A 23 5.12 -16.27 -14.69
CA ALA A 23 6.19 -17.05 -14.07
C ALA A 23 7.39 -16.18 -13.69
N LEU A 24 7.84 -15.28 -14.58
CA LEU A 24 8.91 -14.34 -14.28
C LEU A 24 8.49 -13.31 -13.20
N GLY A 25 7.25 -12.81 -13.29
CA GLY A 25 6.70 -11.88 -12.29
C GLY A 25 6.58 -12.50 -10.90
N LEU A 26 6.21 -13.77 -10.79
CA LEU A 26 6.24 -14.54 -9.54
C LEU A 26 7.68 -14.81 -9.09
N GLY A 27 8.55 -15.25 -9.99
CA GLY A 27 9.93 -15.60 -9.66
C GLY A 27 10.69 -14.48 -8.96
N ILE A 28 10.63 -13.26 -9.50
CA ILE A 28 11.30 -12.11 -8.86
C ILE A 28 10.69 -11.77 -7.49
N ARG A 29 9.39 -11.99 -7.27
CA ARG A 29 8.72 -11.73 -6.00
C ARG A 29 9.03 -12.77 -4.93
N PHE A 30 9.38 -13.98 -5.33
CA PHE A 30 9.83 -15.03 -4.40
C PHE A 30 11.31 -14.94 -4.06
N PHE A 31 12.07 -14.08 -4.76
CA PHE A 31 13.47 -13.87 -4.42
C PHE A 31 13.56 -13.30 -3.00
N ASP A 32 14.40 -13.92 -2.18
CA ASP A 32 14.62 -13.58 -0.76
C ASP A 32 13.32 -13.35 0.05
N LEU A 33 12.36 -14.25 -0.12
CA LEU A 33 11.03 -14.15 0.49
C LEU A 33 11.07 -14.13 2.02
N THR A 34 12.06 -14.77 2.62
CA THR A 34 12.19 -14.98 4.07
C THR A 34 12.94 -13.86 4.79
N ASP A 35 13.47 -12.88 4.08
CA ASP A 35 14.01 -11.69 4.73
C ASP A 35 12.92 -10.94 5.50
N LEU A 36 13.34 -10.15 6.49
CA LEU A 36 12.37 -9.45 7.36
C LEU A 36 11.61 -8.37 6.58
N PRO A 37 10.36 -8.06 6.98
CA PRO A 37 9.52 -7.08 6.29
C PRO A 37 9.92 -5.63 6.64
N LEU A 38 11.19 -5.29 6.38
CA LEU A 38 11.78 -3.97 6.62
C LEU A 38 12.17 -3.26 5.32
N ASP A 39 11.99 -3.93 4.19
CA ASP A 39 12.33 -3.48 2.83
C ASP A 39 11.34 -2.48 2.25
N PHE A 40 10.12 -2.36 2.83
CA PHE A 40 9.07 -1.45 2.34
C PHE A 40 8.14 -1.01 3.46
N ALA A 41 8.05 0.31 3.73
CA ALA A 41 7.18 0.88 4.77
C ALA A 41 7.15 0.03 6.07
N PRO A 42 8.31 -0.19 6.73
CA PRO A 42 8.44 -1.19 7.80
C PRO A 42 7.49 -0.95 8.96
N THR A 43 7.22 0.30 9.32
CA THR A 43 6.22 0.69 10.33
C THR A 43 4.85 0.04 10.05
N ARG A 44 4.38 0.10 8.79
CA ARG A 44 3.07 -0.47 8.40
C ARG A 44 3.09 -1.99 8.41
N GLN A 45 4.18 -2.60 7.95
CA GLN A 45 4.31 -4.06 7.95
C GLN A 45 4.38 -4.63 9.37
N LEU A 46 5.16 -4.02 10.26
CA LEU A 46 5.25 -4.45 11.66
C LEU A 46 3.95 -4.22 12.43
N PHE A 47 3.24 -3.15 12.12
CA PHE A 47 1.91 -2.90 12.66
C PHE A 47 0.92 -4.03 12.30
N SER A 48 0.89 -4.48 11.05
CA SER A 48 0.08 -5.62 10.62
C SER A 48 0.59 -6.94 11.23
N ALA A 49 1.91 -7.11 11.36
CA ALA A 49 2.50 -8.30 11.99
C ALA A 49 2.12 -8.42 13.48
N LEU A 50 2.15 -7.32 14.24
CA LEU A 50 1.71 -7.29 15.64
C LEU A 50 0.22 -7.66 15.79
N LYS A 51 -0.63 -7.16 14.89
CA LYS A 51 -2.05 -7.53 14.87
C LYS A 51 -2.25 -9.02 14.58
N ALA A 52 -1.59 -9.54 13.54
CA ALA A 52 -1.70 -10.95 13.18
C ALA A 52 -1.18 -11.86 14.30
N ARG A 53 -0.08 -11.50 14.96
CA ARG A 53 0.44 -12.18 16.15
C ARG A 53 -0.60 -12.19 17.27
N SER A 54 -1.18 -11.04 17.60
CA SER A 54 -2.19 -10.93 18.66
C SER A 54 -3.43 -11.78 18.37
N MET A 55 -3.87 -11.80 17.10
CA MET A 55 -4.99 -12.64 16.66
C MET A 55 -4.65 -14.13 16.76
N TYR A 56 -3.44 -14.52 16.36
CA TYR A 56 -2.97 -15.90 16.44
C TYR A 56 -2.93 -16.40 17.88
N TYR A 57 -2.30 -15.64 18.79
CA TYR A 57 -2.23 -16.03 20.20
C TYR A 57 -3.60 -16.02 20.88
N ALA A 58 -4.52 -15.14 20.47
CA ALA A 58 -5.89 -15.16 20.96
C ALA A 58 -6.69 -16.41 20.55
N MET A 59 -6.23 -17.15 19.53
CA MET A 59 -6.82 -18.43 19.10
C MET A 59 -6.19 -19.66 19.78
N LEU A 60 -5.10 -19.47 20.52
CA LEU A 60 -4.42 -20.54 21.23
C LEU A 60 -4.98 -20.65 22.67
N PRO A 61 -4.95 -21.85 23.29
CA PRO A 61 -5.23 -21.99 24.71
C PRO A 61 -4.25 -21.14 25.53
N GLU A 62 -4.73 -20.46 26.55
CA GLU A 62 -3.91 -19.60 27.42
C GLU A 62 -2.73 -20.36 28.08
N SER A 63 -2.90 -21.63 28.34
CA SER A 63 -1.89 -22.53 28.93
C SER A 63 -0.78 -22.93 27.94
N ALA A 64 -0.97 -22.73 26.63
CA ALA A 64 -0.04 -23.25 25.62
C ALA A 64 1.33 -22.52 25.62
N ASN A 65 1.35 -21.20 25.89
CA ASN A 65 2.58 -20.41 26.03
C ASN A 65 2.26 -19.10 26.76
N VAL A 66 2.10 -19.18 28.09
CA VAL A 66 1.56 -18.08 28.92
C VAL A 66 2.31 -16.74 28.77
N PRO A 67 3.65 -16.65 28.85
CA PRO A 67 4.33 -15.36 28.74
C PRO A 67 4.16 -14.71 27.35
N ALA A 68 4.29 -15.48 26.28
CA ALA A 68 4.12 -14.98 24.91
C ALA A 68 2.66 -14.58 24.65
N TRP A 69 1.70 -15.34 25.13
CA TRP A 69 0.27 -15.02 25.03
C TRP A 69 -0.05 -13.69 25.72
N GLN A 70 0.41 -13.49 26.97
CA GLN A 70 0.17 -12.25 27.72
C GLN A 70 0.75 -11.03 26.99
N ARG A 71 1.98 -11.11 26.48
CA ARG A 71 2.60 -10.03 25.73
C ARG A 71 1.88 -9.75 24.41
N ALA A 72 1.44 -10.79 23.70
CA ALA A 72 0.66 -10.63 22.47
C ALA A 72 -0.71 -9.98 22.74
N MET A 73 -1.36 -10.32 23.85
CA MET A 73 -2.65 -9.71 24.24
C MET A 73 -2.49 -8.27 24.70
N ALA A 74 -1.41 -7.93 25.40
CA ALA A 74 -1.09 -6.54 25.72
C ALA A 74 -0.90 -5.70 24.46
N ALA A 75 -0.13 -6.19 23.48
CA ALA A 75 0.04 -5.54 22.19
C ALA A 75 -1.28 -5.35 21.43
N LYS A 76 -2.23 -6.28 21.53
CA LYS A 76 -3.57 -6.15 20.94
C LYS A 76 -4.36 -4.96 21.49
N GLN A 77 -4.26 -4.69 22.78
CA GLN A 77 -4.98 -3.59 23.42
C GLN A 77 -4.45 -2.22 23.00
N THR A 78 -3.16 -2.12 22.71
CA THR A 78 -2.50 -0.86 22.33
C THR A 78 -2.44 -0.63 20.82
N THR A 79 -2.67 -1.67 20.01
CA THR A 79 -2.60 -1.54 18.53
C THR A 79 -3.92 -1.00 17.98
N ALA A 80 -3.88 0.22 17.43
CA ALA A 80 -5.03 0.88 16.83
C ALA A 80 -5.64 0.07 15.67
N VAL A 81 -6.94 0.20 15.45
CA VAL A 81 -7.61 -0.32 14.25
C VAL A 81 -7.66 0.80 13.22
N ILE A 82 -7.08 0.58 12.04
CA ILE A 82 -7.06 1.56 10.95
C ILE A 82 -8.00 1.12 9.83
N GLU A 83 -7.78 -0.06 9.28
CA GLU A 83 -8.60 -0.68 8.25
C GLU A 83 -9.12 -2.05 8.75
N PRO A 84 -10.13 -2.64 8.07
CA PRO A 84 -10.50 -4.04 8.31
C PRO A 84 -9.29 -4.96 8.19
N PRO A 85 -8.96 -5.77 9.20
CA PRO A 85 -7.72 -6.54 9.26
C PRO A 85 -7.76 -7.82 8.43
N ILE A 86 -8.04 -7.72 7.12
CA ILE A 86 -8.27 -8.88 6.24
C ILE A 86 -7.00 -9.71 6.11
N ILE A 87 -5.89 -9.07 5.75
CA ILE A 87 -4.61 -9.78 5.55
C ILE A 87 -4.06 -10.33 6.88
N GLU A 88 -4.28 -9.60 7.96
CA GLU A 88 -3.87 -10.01 9.30
C GLU A 88 -4.64 -11.26 9.77
N ILE A 89 -5.95 -11.33 9.52
CA ILE A 89 -6.77 -12.51 9.82
C ILE A 89 -6.31 -13.72 9.00
N LEU A 90 -6.12 -13.57 7.69
CA LEU A 90 -5.63 -14.64 6.83
C LEU A 90 -4.28 -15.17 7.30
N THR A 91 -3.38 -14.25 7.67
CA THR A 91 -2.04 -14.59 8.17
C THR A 91 -2.13 -15.30 9.53
N ALA A 92 -2.92 -14.78 10.47
CA ALA A 92 -3.11 -15.38 11.80
C ALA A 92 -3.70 -16.78 11.70
N LEU A 93 -4.66 -17.02 10.82
CA LEU A 93 -5.22 -18.36 10.56
C LEU A 93 -4.14 -19.30 10.00
N SER A 94 -3.29 -18.82 9.11
CA SER A 94 -2.20 -19.63 8.54
C SER A 94 -1.11 -19.94 9.56
N TYR A 95 -0.86 -19.06 10.52
CA TYR A 95 0.07 -19.32 11.63
C TYR A 95 -0.32 -20.56 12.46
N ARG A 96 -1.60 -20.92 12.50
CA ARG A 96 -2.05 -22.15 13.18
C ARG A 96 -1.54 -23.44 12.52
N VAL A 97 -1.21 -23.38 11.22
CA VAL A 97 -0.77 -24.52 10.43
C VAL A 97 0.75 -24.51 10.25
N PHE A 98 1.31 -23.34 9.94
CA PHE A 98 2.71 -23.18 9.54
C PHE A 98 3.59 -22.56 10.63
N GLY A 99 3.03 -22.24 11.81
CA GLY A 99 3.73 -21.44 12.81
C GLY A 99 3.80 -19.96 12.44
N GLU A 100 4.25 -19.12 13.39
CA GLU A 100 4.39 -17.69 13.19
C GLU A 100 5.59 -17.39 12.27
N ASN A 101 5.30 -17.06 11.00
CA ASN A 101 6.29 -16.76 9.97
C ASN A 101 5.85 -15.56 9.12
N LEU A 102 6.65 -14.50 9.10
CA LEU A 102 6.33 -13.23 8.41
C LEU A 102 6.20 -13.39 6.89
N TRP A 103 6.90 -14.36 6.28
CA TRP A 103 6.82 -14.61 4.84
C TRP A 103 5.43 -15.07 4.37
N ILE A 104 4.57 -15.60 5.28
CA ILE A 104 3.20 -16.03 4.94
C ILE A 104 2.36 -14.86 4.42
N ALA A 105 2.44 -13.72 5.11
CA ALA A 105 1.74 -12.50 4.67
C ALA A 105 2.25 -12.00 3.31
N ARG A 106 3.55 -12.11 3.04
CA ARG A 106 4.14 -11.78 1.74
C ARG A 106 3.54 -12.63 0.62
N ILE A 107 3.32 -13.93 0.85
CA ILE A 107 2.66 -14.81 -0.15
C ILE A 107 1.26 -14.30 -0.46
N TYR A 108 0.44 -13.97 0.55
CA TYR A 108 -0.89 -13.41 0.31
C TYR A 108 -0.84 -12.15 -0.53
N SER A 109 0.04 -11.21 -0.21
CA SER A 109 0.20 -9.96 -0.95
C SER A 109 0.61 -10.20 -2.40
N ILE A 110 1.56 -11.13 -2.63
CA ILE A 110 1.99 -11.53 -3.98
C ILE A 110 0.83 -12.14 -4.77
N LEU A 111 0.05 -13.03 -4.15
CA LEU A 111 -1.10 -13.67 -4.80
C LEU A 111 -2.17 -12.64 -5.19
N PHE A 112 -2.51 -11.70 -4.30
CA PHE A 112 -3.43 -10.62 -4.62
C PHE A 112 -2.95 -9.81 -5.80
N TRP A 113 -1.66 -9.42 -5.81
CA TRP A 113 -1.09 -8.65 -6.91
C TRP A 113 -1.14 -9.40 -8.25
N VAL A 114 -0.80 -10.68 -8.25
CA VAL A 114 -0.84 -11.52 -9.46
C VAL A 114 -2.27 -11.70 -9.97
N ILE A 115 -3.23 -11.92 -9.07
CA ILE A 115 -4.66 -11.95 -9.44
C ILE A 115 -5.08 -10.59 -10.04
N GLY A 116 -4.66 -9.48 -9.42
CA GLY A 116 -4.86 -8.13 -9.99
C GLY A 116 -4.30 -8.02 -11.41
N GLY A 117 -3.12 -8.59 -11.68
CA GLY A 117 -2.50 -8.63 -13.02
C GLY A 117 -3.33 -9.37 -14.07
N ILE A 118 -4.01 -10.46 -13.69
CA ILE A 118 -4.93 -11.16 -14.60
C ILE A 118 -6.07 -10.22 -15.03
N PHE A 119 -6.72 -9.57 -14.08
CA PHE A 119 -7.83 -8.66 -14.37
C PHE A 119 -7.38 -7.37 -15.04
N LEU A 120 -6.16 -6.91 -14.76
CA LEU A 120 -5.55 -5.78 -15.46
C LEU A 120 -5.37 -6.11 -16.95
N PHE A 121 -4.84 -7.28 -17.28
CA PHE A 121 -4.74 -7.72 -18.69
C PHE A 121 -6.12 -7.81 -19.34
N LEU A 122 -7.12 -8.35 -18.64
CA LEU A 122 -8.50 -8.44 -19.15
C LEU A 122 -9.09 -7.06 -19.41
N LEU A 123 -8.91 -6.10 -18.50
CA LEU A 123 -9.39 -4.73 -18.66
C LEU A 123 -8.65 -4.02 -19.80
N ALA A 124 -7.33 -4.06 -19.80
CA ALA A 124 -6.52 -3.35 -20.79
C ALA A 124 -6.74 -3.84 -22.21
N ARG A 125 -6.92 -5.17 -22.43
CA ARG A 125 -7.26 -5.71 -23.75
C ARG A 125 -8.68 -5.35 -24.21
N GLU A 126 -9.62 -5.08 -23.28
CA GLU A 126 -10.96 -4.60 -23.63
C GLU A 126 -10.98 -3.09 -23.90
N LEU A 127 -10.06 -2.34 -23.31
CA LEU A 127 -9.86 -0.91 -23.56
C LEU A 127 -9.06 -0.65 -24.86
N ALA A 128 -8.29 -1.62 -25.31
CA ALA A 128 -7.40 -1.48 -26.45
C ALA A 128 -7.32 -2.81 -27.22
N SER A 129 -6.17 -3.45 -27.27
CA SER A 129 -5.91 -4.71 -27.95
C SER A 129 -5.21 -5.73 -27.04
N ILE A 130 -4.93 -6.92 -27.58
CA ILE A 130 -4.13 -7.94 -26.89
C ILE A 130 -2.71 -7.40 -26.64
N GLU A 131 -2.10 -6.73 -27.61
CA GLU A 131 -0.77 -6.12 -27.52
C GLU A 131 -0.73 -5.03 -26.46
N GLY A 132 -1.72 -4.13 -26.47
CA GLY A 132 -1.89 -3.12 -25.42
C GLY A 132 -2.05 -3.75 -24.04
N GLY A 133 -2.83 -4.83 -23.95
CA GLY A 133 -2.99 -5.60 -22.73
C GLY A 133 -1.69 -6.23 -22.23
N LEU A 134 -0.84 -6.76 -23.12
CA LEU A 134 0.46 -7.32 -22.76
C LEU A 134 1.44 -6.25 -22.26
N ILE A 135 1.49 -5.08 -22.89
CA ILE A 135 2.34 -3.95 -22.44
C ILE A 135 1.88 -3.46 -21.05
N ALA A 136 0.57 -3.33 -20.85
CA ALA A 136 0.01 -2.96 -19.55
C ALA A 136 0.39 -3.99 -18.46
N LEU A 137 0.28 -5.29 -18.77
CA LEU A 137 0.65 -6.36 -17.86
C LEU A 137 2.16 -6.37 -17.54
N LEU A 138 3.01 -6.18 -18.55
CA LEU A 138 4.46 -6.08 -18.37
C LEU A 138 4.81 -4.91 -17.44
N PHE A 139 4.24 -3.74 -17.66
CA PHE A 139 4.44 -2.60 -16.76
C PHE A 139 4.01 -2.91 -15.33
N TYR A 140 2.79 -3.42 -15.14
CA TYR A 140 2.23 -3.72 -13.82
C TYR A 140 3.04 -4.76 -13.04
N LEU A 141 3.52 -5.81 -13.72
CA LEU A 141 4.24 -6.90 -13.06
C LEU A 141 5.73 -6.61 -12.84
N PHE A 142 6.36 -5.76 -13.69
CA PHE A 142 7.82 -5.60 -13.65
C PHE A 142 8.29 -4.20 -13.25
N GLN A 143 7.38 -3.27 -12.96
CA GLN A 143 7.75 -1.99 -12.39
C GLN A 143 8.37 -2.20 -10.99
N PRO A 144 9.61 -1.69 -10.71
CA PRO A 144 10.38 -2.08 -9.53
C PRO A 144 9.70 -1.78 -8.21
N TYR A 145 9.13 -0.59 -8.07
CA TYR A 145 8.39 -0.22 -6.87
C TYR A 145 7.21 -1.18 -6.63
N GLY A 146 6.47 -1.55 -7.68
CA GLY A 146 5.38 -2.51 -7.61
C GLY A 146 5.83 -3.93 -7.24
N ILE A 147 7.04 -4.35 -7.63
CA ILE A 147 7.60 -5.64 -7.20
C ILE A 147 7.81 -5.64 -5.69
N ILE A 148 8.44 -4.59 -5.13
CA ILE A 148 8.73 -4.50 -3.70
C ILE A 148 7.45 -4.34 -2.91
N ALA A 149 6.59 -3.38 -3.29
CA ALA A 149 5.34 -3.09 -2.60
C ALA A 149 4.37 -4.29 -2.57
N SER A 150 4.32 -5.08 -3.66
CA SER A 150 3.45 -6.27 -3.74
C SER A 150 3.84 -7.42 -2.82
N ARG A 151 4.98 -7.32 -2.12
CA ARG A 151 5.44 -8.29 -1.10
C ARG A 151 5.12 -7.83 0.32
N SER A 152 4.59 -6.63 0.50
CA SER A 152 4.46 -6.02 1.81
C SER A 152 3.30 -6.60 2.63
N PHE A 153 3.53 -6.74 3.94
CA PHE A 153 2.50 -7.14 4.90
C PHE A 153 1.63 -5.94 5.29
N GLN A 154 0.81 -5.50 4.36
CA GLN A 154 -0.14 -4.39 4.56
C GLN A 154 -1.33 -4.52 3.60
N PRO A 155 -2.45 -3.79 3.80
CA PRO A 155 -3.66 -3.94 2.98
C PRO A 155 -3.51 -3.41 1.55
N ASP A 156 -2.46 -2.65 1.24
CA ASP A 156 -2.30 -1.94 -0.03
C ASP A 156 -2.20 -2.84 -1.27
N PRO A 157 -1.48 -3.98 -1.26
CA PRO A 157 -1.50 -4.92 -2.39
C PRO A 157 -2.89 -5.50 -2.66
N LEU A 158 -3.66 -5.85 -1.62
CA LEU A 158 -5.04 -6.31 -1.73
C LEU A 158 -5.94 -5.22 -2.31
N MET A 159 -5.86 -4.00 -1.77
CA MET A 159 -6.62 -2.84 -2.25
C MET A 159 -6.34 -2.59 -3.74
N THR A 160 -5.07 -2.56 -4.14
CA THR A 160 -4.66 -2.30 -5.54
C THR A 160 -5.21 -3.36 -6.48
N ALA A 161 -5.13 -4.64 -6.09
CA ALA A 161 -5.73 -5.73 -6.86
C ALA A 161 -7.25 -5.58 -6.99
N LEU A 162 -7.93 -5.29 -5.88
CA LEU A 162 -9.39 -5.10 -5.87
C LEU A 162 -9.82 -3.87 -6.69
N ILE A 163 -9.04 -2.78 -6.70
CA ILE A 163 -9.31 -1.63 -7.59
C ILE A 163 -9.33 -2.08 -9.05
N VAL A 164 -8.35 -2.87 -9.48
CA VAL A 164 -8.29 -3.38 -10.87
C VAL A 164 -9.46 -4.30 -11.19
N ILE A 165 -9.74 -5.25 -10.29
CA ILE A 165 -10.83 -6.22 -10.45
C ILE A 165 -12.19 -5.50 -10.51
N ALA A 166 -12.41 -4.53 -9.64
CA ALA A 166 -13.61 -3.73 -9.59
C ALA A 166 -13.74 -2.81 -10.81
N ALA A 167 -12.65 -2.19 -11.27
CA ALA A 167 -12.62 -1.38 -12.47
C ALA A 167 -12.99 -2.21 -13.71
N TRP A 168 -12.48 -3.45 -13.83
CA TRP A 168 -12.88 -4.37 -14.89
C TRP A 168 -14.38 -4.71 -14.81
N ALA A 169 -14.90 -5.00 -13.63
CA ALA A 169 -16.32 -5.30 -13.46
C ALA A 169 -17.23 -4.09 -13.77
N LEU A 170 -16.83 -2.87 -13.37
CA LEU A 170 -17.51 -1.63 -13.75
C LEU A 170 -17.51 -1.43 -15.26
N TYR A 171 -16.38 -1.65 -15.93
CA TYR A 171 -16.28 -1.55 -17.38
C TYR A 171 -17.19 -2.58 -18.09
N ARG A 172 -17.25 -3.81 -17.55
CA ARG A 172 -18.16 -4.85 -18.04
C ARG A 172 -19.64 -4.49 -17.83
N TRP A 173 -20.00 -3.97 -16.64
CA TRP A 173 -21.34 -3.48 -16.38
C TRP A 173 -21.73 -2.35 -17.36
N ARG A 174 -20.83 -1.41 -17.57
CA ARG A 174 -21.00 -0.33 -18.54
C ARG A 174 -21.25 -0.85 -19.95
N SER A 175 -20.49 -1.85 -20.37
CA SER A 175 -20.51 -2.39 -21.75
C SER A 175 -21.69 -3.32 -22.03
N VAL A 176 -22.06 -4.16 -21.05
CA VAL A 176 -23.08 -5.21 -21.21
C VAL A 176 -24.45 -4.78 -20.67
N GLY A 177 -24.49 -3.94 -19.62
CA GLY A 177 -25.73 -3.42 -19.04
C GLY A 177 -26.63 -4.48 -18.38
N SER A 178 -26.06 -5.60 -17.90
CA SER A 178 -26.84 -6.68 -17.30
C SER A 178 -26.83 -6.66 -15.77
N TRP A 179 -27.86 -7.21 -15.14
CA TRP A 179 -27.95 -7.36 -13.69
C TRP A 179 -26.77 -8.13 -13.08
N LYS A 180 -26.31 -9.17 -13.77
CA LYS A 180 -25.12 -9.93 -13.33
C LYS A 180 -23.94 -8.99 -13.13
N TRP A 181 -23.64 -8.15 -14.12
CA TRP A 181 -22.50 -7.25 -14.04
C TRP A 181 -22.73 -6.07 -13.08
N ALA A 182 -23.96 -5.59 -12.92
CA ALA A 182 -24.29 -4.58 -11.92
C ALA A 182 -24.02 -5.09 -10.50
N ILE A 183 -24.50 -6.28 -10.15
CA ILE A 183 -24.27 -6.89 -8.84
C ILE A 183 -22.78 -7.18 -8.64
N THR A 184 -22.12 -7.78 -9.63
CA THR A 184 -20.68 -8.10 -9.55
C THR A 184 -19.84 -6.82 -9.36
N ALA A 185 -20.12 -5.75 -10.12
CA ALA A 185 -19.43 -4.48 -9.98
C ALA A 185 -19.66 -3.86 -8.59
N GLY A 186 -20.90 -3.82 -8.12
CA GLY A 186 -21.21 -3.30 -6.79
C GLY A 186 -20.50 -4.05 -5.66
N LEU A 187 -20.52 -5.39 -5.70
CA LEU A 187 -19.83 -6.22 -4.70
C LEU A 187 -18.30 -6.04 -4.73
N LEU A 188 -17.70 -5.98 -5.92
CA LEU A 188 -16.24 -5.84 -6.05
C LEU A 188 -15.77 -4.42 -5.70
N VAL A 189 -16.53 -3.39 -6.05
CA VAL A 189 -16.26 -2.02 -5.57
C VAL A 189 -16.40 -1.97 -4.05
N GLY A 190 -17.49 -2.56 -3.51
CA GLY A 190 -17.69 -2.65 -2.06
C GLY A 190 -16.55 -3.37 -1.36
N ALA A 191 -16.06 -4.48 -1.90
CA ALA A 191 -14.89 -5.20 -1.36
C ALA A 191 -13.61 -4.36 -1.40
N ALA A 192 -13.36 -3.61 -2.49
CA ALA A 192 -12.20 -2.73 -2.60
C ALA A 192 -12.24 -1.59 -1.57
N VAL A 193 -13.39 -0.92 -1.45
CA VAL A 193 -13.60 0.17 -0.50
C VAL A 193 -13.60 -0.33 0.95
N PHE A 194 -14.10 -1.53 1.20
CA PHE A 194 -14.04 -2.17 2.51
C PHE A 194 -12.61 -2.54 2.89
N ALA A 195 -11.82 -3.09 1.97
CA ALA A 195 -10.41 -3.43 2.25
C ALA A 195 -9.58 -2.18 2.59
N LYS A 196 -9.81 -1.08 1.89
CA LYS A 196 -9.23 0.24 2.21
C LYS A 196 -10.09 1.34 1.61
N ASN A 197 -10.63 2.20 2.46
CA ASN A 197 -11.66 3.19 2.10
C ASN A 197 -11.25 4.14 0.97
N VAL A 198 -9.96 4.42 0.81
CA VAL A 198 -9.43 5.30 -0.25
C VAL A 198 -9.67 4.77 -1.68
N ALA A 199 -9.97 3.47 -1.84
CA ALA A 199 -10.37 2.91 -3.13
C ALA A 199 -11.68 3.51 -3.69
N VAL A 200 -12.49 4.17 -2.83
CA VAL A 200 -13.71 4.88 -3.25
C VAL A 200 -13.41 6.00 -4.25
N PHE A 201 -12.24 6.63 -4.17
CA PHE A 201 -11.90 7.72 -5.06
C PHE A 201 -11.80 7.25 -6.53
N PRO A 202 -10.85 6.40 -6.94
CA PRO A 202 -10.75 6.00 -8.35
C PRO A 202 -12.01 5.25 -8.82
N LEU A 203 -12.58 4.38 -8.00
CA LEU A 203 -13.75 3.59 -8.41
C LEU A 203 -15.05 4.39 -8.39
N GLY A 204 -15.23 5.28 -7.43
CA GLY A 204 -16.40 6.17 -7.35
C GLY A 204 -16.45 7.16 -8.52
N PHE A 205 -15.30 7.77 -8.87
CA PHE A 205 -15.23 8.66 -10.04
C PHE A 205 -15.37 7.90 -11.35
N ALA A 206 -14.88 6.66 -11.47
CA ALA A 206 -15.13 5.83 -12.64
C ALA A 206 -16.63 5.46 -12.76
N ALA A 207 -17.28 5.11 -11.65
CA ALA A 207 -18.73 4.88 -11.63
C ALA A 207 -19.52 6.15 -11.98
N LEU A 208 -19.12 7.31 -11.45
CA LEU A 208 -19.72 8.60 -11.79
C LEU A 208 -19.53 8.91 -13.28
N ALA A 209 -18.37 8.66 -13.85
CA ALA A 209 -18.12 8.85 -15.28
C ALA A 209 -19.05 8.00 -16.13
N ILE A 210 -19.33 6.75 -15.74
CA ILE A 210 -20.32 5.87 -16.41
C ILE A 210 -21.74 6.45 -16.30
N VAL A 211 -22.13 6.94 -15.12
CA VAL A 211 -23.44 7.56 -14.87
C VAL A 211 -23.64 8.80 -15.75
N LEU A 212 -22.63 9.66 -15.82
CA LEU A 212 -22.67 10.89 -16.62
C LEU A 212 -22.69 10.59 -18.13
N GLU A 213 -21.94 9.58 -18.58
CA GLU A 213 -21.95 9.15 -19.99
C GLU A 213 -23.32 8.63 -20.44
N ARG A 214 -23.99 7.85 -19.58
CA ARG A 214 -25.35 7.34 -19.85
C ARG A 214 -26.43 8.42 -19.75
N GLY A 215 -26.08 9.56 -19.17
CA GLY A 215 -26.95 10.65 -18.83
C GLY A 215 -27.55 10.51 -17.42
N LEU A 216 -27.43 11.57 -16.63
CA LEU A 216 -27.78 11.58 -15.20
C LEU A 216 -29.26 11.16 -14.97
N LYS A 217 -30.21 11.74 -15.74
CA LYS A 217 -31.62 11.40 -15.61
C LYS A 217 -31.93 9.95 -15.91
N THR A 218 -31.26 9.36 -16.89
CA THR A 218 -31.41 7.93 -17.27
C THR A 218 -30.84 7.03 -16.17
N SER A 219 -29.65 7.34 -15.70
CA SER A 219 -28.97 6.56 -14.68
C SER A 219 -29.71 6.59 -13.34
N LEU A 220 -30.27 7.73 -12.94
CA LEU A 220 -31.03 7.85 -11.68
C LEU A 220 -32.36 7.05 -11.74
N LYS A 221 -32.88 6.77 -12.91
CA LYS A 221 -34.06 5.91 -13.10
C LYS A 221 -33.71 4.43 -13.23
N ASP A 222 -32.46 4.11 -13.52
CA ASP A 222 -32.00 2.73 -13.67
C ASP A 222 -31.74 2.10 -12.29
N ARG A 223 -32.48 1.03 -11.97
CA ARG A 223 -32.34 0.27 -10.73
C ARG A 223 -30.94 -0.35 -10.57
N GLN A 224 -30.28 -0.70 -11.67
CA GLN A 224 -28.92 -1.24 -11.63
C GLN A 224 -27.93 -0.23 -11.03
N THR A 225 -28.07 1.06 -11.37
CA THR A 225 -27.22 2.14 -10.80
C THR A 225 -27.31 2.17 -9.28
N TRP A 226 -28.50 2.06 -8.73
CA TRP A 226 -28.71 2.06 -7.28
C TRP A 226 -28.17 0.79 -6.62
N VAL A 227 -28.32 -0.37 -7.26
CA VAL A 227 -27.72 -1.62 -6.74
C VAL A 227 -26.20 -1.52 -6.70
N VAL A 228 -25.55 -0.99 -7.75
CA VAL A 228 -24.10 -0.74 -7.72
C VAL A 228 -23.76 0.20 -6.57
N ALA A 229 -24.43 1.32 -6.40
CA ALA A 229 -24.16 2.29 -5.35
C ALA A 229 -24.33 1.68 -3.94
N VAL A 230 -25.44 1.00 -3.68
CA VAL A 230 -25.74 0.38 -2.37
C VAL A 230 -24.71 -0.69 -2.03
N LEU A 231 -24.43 -1.64 -2.94
CA LEU A 231 -23.47 -2.70 -2.69
C LEU A 231 -22.05 -2.17 -2.54
N SER A 232 -21.71 -1.05 -3.18
CA SER A 232 -20.40 -0.42 -3.07
C SER A 232 -20.19 0.29 -1.72
N LEU A 233 -21.21 0.93 -1.18
CA LEU A 233 -21.06 1.83 -0.04
C LEU A 233 -21.50 1.22 1.29
N VAL A 234 -22.52 0.37 1.31
CA VAL A 234 -23.08 -0.19 2.55
C VAL A 234 -22.04 -0.89 3.41
N PRO A 235 -21.14 -1.76 2.89
CA PRO A 235 -20.19 -2.48 3.74
C PRO A 235 -19.27 -1.54 4.51
N VAL A 236 -18.68 -0.54 3.85
CA VAL A 236 -17.76 0.41 4.49
C VAL A 236 -18.52 1.37 5.41
N THR A 237 -19.73 1.80 5.04
CA THR A 237 -20.56 2.68 5.87
C THR A 237 -20.93 2.00 7.18
N VAL A 238 -21.37 0.74 7.15
CA VAL A 238 -21.71 -0.04 8.35
C VAL A 238 -20.47 -0.23 9.23
N TYR A 239 -19.32 -0.58 8.63
CA TYR A 239 -18.07 -0.74 9.36
C TYR A 239 -17.62 0.56 10.03
N THR A 240 -17.65 1.67 9.30
CA THR A 240 -17.25 2.99 9.82
C THR A 240 -18.21 3.45 10.91
N TRP A 241 -19.51 3.32 10.67
CA TRP A 241 -20.52 3.67 11.67
C TRP A 241 -20.34 2.88 12.98
N TYR A 242 -20.18 1.57 12.86
CA TYR A 242 -19.91 0.72 14.03
C TYR A 242 -18.60 1.12 14.73
N GLY A 243 -17.53 1.36 13.96
CA GLY A 243 -16.22 1.71 14.48
C GLY A 243 -16.17 3.03 15.23
N VAL A 244 -16.89 4.03 14.74
CA VAL A 244 -17.02 5.33 15.43
C VAL A 244 -17.85 5.18 16.71
N HIS A 245 -19.00 4.46 16.65
CA HIS A 245 -19.85 4.29 17.83
C HIS A 245 -19.22 3.43 18.94
N SER A 246 -18.35 2.51 18.57
CA SER A 246 -17.59 1.68 19.55
C SER A 246 -16.25 2.27 19.96
N GLY A 247 -15.87 3.44 19.42
CA GLY A 247 -14.65 4.17 19.77
C GLY A 247 -13.35 3.64 19.15
N PHE A 248 -13.37 2.51 18.42
CA PHE A 248 -12.13 1.95 17.87
C PHE A 248 -11.61 2.68 16.62
N LEU A 249 -12.39 3.59 16.02
CA LEU A 249 -11.99 4.41 14.87
C LEU A 249 -11.86 5.91 15.18
N ASP A 250 -11.90 6.34 16.43
CA ASP A 250 -11.97 7.76 16.81
C ASP A 250 -10.79 8.59 16.28
N SER A 251 -9.60 8.03 16.21
CA SER A 251 -8.39 8.73 15.73
C SER A 251 -8.21 8.75 14.22
N GLN A 252 -9.08 8.08 13.44
CA GLN A 252 -8.83 7.81 12.02
C GLN A 252 -9.03 9.01 11.09
N PHE A 253 -9.79 10.02 11.53
CA PHE A 253 -10.17 11.15 10.68
C PHE A 253 -9.33 12.41 10.93
N ALA A 254 -8.49 12.42 11.97
CA ALA A 254 -7.63 13.55 12.29
C ALA A 254 -6.40 13.63 11.35
N PHE A 255 -5.89 14.84 11.13
CA PHE A 255 -4.61 15.10 10.45
C PHE A 255 -4.53 14.64 8.99
N ARG A 256 -5.61 14.75 8.23
CA ARG A 256 -5.63 14.20 6.85
C ARG A 256 -5.85 15.24 5.75
N PHE A 257 -6.44 16.39 6.06
CA PHE A 257 -6.89 17.37 5.09
C PHE A 257 -6.42 18.77 5.44
N PHE A 258 -5.52 19.34 4.62
CA PHE A 258 -4.88 20.65 4.80
C PHE A 258 -4.96 21.45 3.49
N PRO A 259 -6.16 21.96 3.12
CA PRO A 259 -6.39 22.57 1.80
C PRO A 259 -5.53 23.81 1.52
N GLU A 260 -4.98 24.48 2.53
CA GLU A 260 -4.03 25.58 2.40
C GLU A 260 -2.75 25.17 1.66
N ARG A 261 -2.38 23.88 1.69
CA ARG A 261 -1.24 23.34 0.93
C ARG A 261 -1.45 23.42 -0.58
N TRP A 262 -2.70 23.38 -1.04
CA TRP A 262 -3.02 23.46 -2.47
C TRP A 262 -2.59 24.77 -3.12
N ALA A 263 -2.46 25.85 -2.34
CA ALA A 263 -2.00 27.13 -2.81
C ALA A 263 -0.47 27.20 -2.97
N THR A 264 0.26 26.13 -2.60
CA THR A 264 1.73 26.11 -2.63
C THR A 264 2.26 25.28 -3.80
N GLY A 265 3.25 25.80 -4.54
CA GLY A 265 3.94 25.04 -5.59
C GLY A 265 4.69 23.82 -5.03
N ALA A 266 5.14 23.89 -3.78
CA ALA A 266 5.84 22.80 -3.11
C ALA A 266 4.98 21.53 -3.01
N PHE A 267 3.68 21.65 -2.77
CA PHE A 267 2.76 20.51 -2.73
C PHE A 267 2.80 19.71 -4.05
N TYR A 268 2.67 20.39 -5.16
CA TYR A 268 2.65 19.74 -6.49
C TYR A 268 3.99 19.14 -6.86
N LEU A 269 5.10 19.82 -6.54
CA LEU A 269 6.44 19.30 -6.80
C LEU A 269 6.75 18.06 -5.96
N GLN A 270 6.38 18.06 -4.69
CA GLN A 270 6.54 16.89 -3.82
C GLN A 270 5.69 15.71 -4.33
N TRP A 271 4.45 15.96 -4.72
CA TRP A 271 3.58 14.91 -5.26
C TRP A 271 4.11 14.35 -6.58
N LEU A 272 4.57 15.19 -7.49
CA LEU A 272 5.25 14.74 -8.73
C LEU A 272 6.49 13.92 -8.42
N GLY A 273 7.26 14.28 -7.40
CA GLY A 273 8.40 13.48 -6.92
C GLY A 273 7.97 12.09 -6.44
N GLN A 274 6.85 11.97 -5.72
CA GLN A 274 6.29 10.68 -5.34
C GLN A 274 5.84 9.86 -6.56
N ILE A 275 5.18 10.49 -7.52
CA ILE A 275 4.77 9.85 -8.79
C ILE A 275 6.00 9.32 -9.54
N ASP A 276 7.07 10.12 -9.61
CA ASP A 276 8.32 9.72 -10.25
C ASP A 276 8.94 8.49 -9.57
N GLY A 277 9.04 8.52 -8.24
CA GLY A 277 9.55 7.39 -7.46
C GLY A 277 8.73 6.11 -7.62
N VAL A 278 7.41 6.22 -7.75
CA VAL A 278 6.50 5.06 -7.84
C VAL A 278 6.37 4.53 -9.27
N THR A 279 6.27 5.37 -10.31
CA THR A 279 5.99 4.90 -11.68
C THR A 279 6.97 5.39 -12.74
N SER A 280 7.88 6.27 -12.43
CA SER A 280 8.60 7.21 -13.26
C SER A 280 7.69 8.27 -13.90
N LEU A 281 8.16 9.52 -13.92
CA LEU A 281 7.44 10.63 -14.54
C LEU A 281 7.26 10.42 -16.06
N GLY A 282 8.22 9.76 -16.71
CA GLY A 282 8.14 9.42 -18.12
C GLY A 282 6.96 8.49 -18.42
N ALA A 283 6.79 7.41 -17.66
CA ALA A 283 5.66 6.48 -17.82
C ALA A 283 4.32 7.16 -17.49
N PHE A 284 4.29 8.01 -16.47
CA PHE A 284 3.13 8.83 -16.14
C PHE A 284 2.72 9.75 -17.31
N CYS A 285 3.67 10.50 -17.89
CA CYS A 285 3.37 11.38 -19.02
C CYS A 285 2.86 10.61 -20.24
N VAL A 286 3.46 9.45 -20.57
CA VAL A 286 2.99 8.58 -21.65
C VAL A 286 1.59 8.06 -21.37
N ALA A 287 1.30 7.67 -20.12
CA ALA A 287 -0.03 7.24 -19.71
C ALA A 287 -1.09 8.36 -19.86
N MET A 288 -0.71 9.62 -19.56
CA MET A 288 -1.59 10.77 -19.80
C MET A 288 -1.92 10.94 -21.29
N VAL A 289 -0.95 10.72 -22.19
CA VAL A 289 -1.22 10.70 -23.65
C VAL A 289 -2.22 9.58 -23.97
N GLY A 290 -2.17 8.45 -23.28
CA GLY A 290 -3.11 7.34 -23.44
C GLY A 290 -4.58 7.72 -23.28
N LEU A 291 -4.89 8.70 -22.44
CA LEU A 291 -6.25 9.24 -22.31
C LEU A 291 -6.76 9.85 -23.62
N PHE A 292 -5.92 10.61 -24.29
CA PHE A 292 -6.30 11.39 -25.46
C PHE A 292 -6.29 10.58 -26.77
N VAL A 293 -5.49 9.49 -26.83
CA VAL A 293 -5.50 8.59 -28.01
C VAL A 293 -6.55 7.49 -27.91
N SER A 294 -7.22 7.36 -26.75
CA SER A 294 -8.31 6.41 -26.54
C SER A 294 -9.58 6.81 -27.30
N GLU A 295 -10.39 5.84 -27.67
CA GLU A 295 -11.74 6.13 -28.12
C GLU A 295 -12.56 6.85 -27.04
N ARG A 296 -13.52 7.70 -27.43
CA ARG A 296 -14.28 8.54 -26.51
C ARG A 296 -14.81 7.78 -25.28
N ARG A 297 -15.30 6.57 -25.51
CA ARG A 297 -15.87 5.76 -24.41
C ARG A 297 -14.83 5.29 -23.42
N GLN A 298 -13.69 4.78 -23.89
CA GLN A 298 -12.57 4.36 -23.04
C GLN A 298 -11.96 5.57 -22.33
N MET A 299 -11.80 6.69 -23.04
CA MET A 299 -11.31 7.95 -22.49
C MET A 299 -12.15 8.40 -21.28
N ILE A 300 -13.49 8.42 -21.38
CA ILE A 300 -14.36 8.82 -20.27
C ILE A 300 -14.16 7.94 -19.05
N PHE A 301 -14.04 6.62 -19.23
CA PHE A 301 -13.82 5.68 -18.13
C PHE A 301 -12.42 5.88 -17.50
N LEU A 302 -11.38 5.99 -18.30
CA LEU A 302 -10.01 6.25 -17.83
C LEU A 302 -9.93 7.60 -17.11
N MET A 303 -10.54 8.65 -17.66
CA MET A 303 -10.63 9.96 -16.99
C MET A 303 -11.29 9.86 -15.63
N GLY A 304 -12.35 9.05 -15.50
CA GLY A 304 -12.97 8.80 -14.19
C GLY A 304 -11.96 8.24 -13.18
N LEU A 305 -11.23 7.20 -13.54
CA LEU A 305 -10.19 6.63 -12.67
C LEU A 305 -9.10 7.64 -12.29
N TRP A 306 -8.60 8.42 -13.26
CA TRP A 306 -7.56 9.42 -13.02
C TRP A 306 -8.05 10.61 -12.19
N LEU A 307 -9.24 11.14 -12.47
CA LEU A 307 -9.84 12.20 -11.65
C LEU A 307 -10.04 11.73 -10.21
N GLY A 308 -10.42 10.46 -10.02
CA GLY A 308 -10.49 9.87 -8.69
C GLY A 308 -9.13 9.82 -8.00
N TYR A 309 -8.05 9.44 -8.68
CA TYR A 309 -6.71 9.47 -8.11
C TYR A 309 -6.29 10.91 -7.74
N PHE A 310 -6.54 11.88 -8.61
CA PHE A 310 -6.22 13.27 -8.29
C PHE A 310 -7.08 13.82 -7.14
N ALA A 311 -8.37 13.49 -7.10
CA ALA A 311 -9.24 13.84 -5.97
C ALA A 311 -8.76 13.23 -4.65
N PHE A 312 -8.27 11.98 -4.69
CA PHE A 312 -7.64 11.35 -3.53
C PHE A 312 -6.41 12.12 -3.07
N GLY A 313 -5.50 12.49 -3.98
CA GLY A 313 -4.29 13.24 -3.62
C GLY A 313 -4.61 14.63 -3.05
N MET A 314 -5.66 15.29 -3.55
CA MET A 314 -6.14 16.55 -2.97
C MET A 314 -6.76 16.35 -1.59
N ALA A 315 -7.52 15.26 -1.37
CA ALA A 315 -8.15 14.98 -0.08
C ALA A 315 -7.16 14.50 1.00
N PHE A 316 -6.04 13.90 0.61
CA PHE A 316 -4.99 13.38 1.51
C PHE A 316 -3.65 14.08 1.23
N ASP A 317 -3.67 15.40 1.12
CA ASP A 317 -2.61 16.26 0.62
C ASP A 317 -1.27 16.12 1.34
N TYR A 318 -1.26 15.95 2.67
CA TYR A 318 -0.05 15.67 3.42
C TYR A 318 0.48 14.26 3.12
N HIS A 319 -0.39 13.26 3.17
CA HIS A 319 0.02 11.86 3.07
C HIS A 319 0.49 11.50 1.65
N ILE A 320 -0.17 12.02 0.63
CA ILE A 320 0.19 11.74 -0.78
C ILE A 320 1.59 12.25 -1.15
N THR A 321 2.07 13.29 -0.44
CA THR A 321 3.38 13.91 -0.66
C THR A 321 4.48 13.36 0.24
N THR A 322 4.14 12.70 1.34
CA THR A 322 5.09 12.24 2.37
C THR A 322 5.22 10.71 2.46
N HIS A 323 4.25 9.98 1.92
CA HIS A 323 4.19 8.53 1.99
C HIS A 323 4.01 7.94 0.59
N ASP A 324 5.04 7.34 0.04
CA ASP A 324 5.08 6.79 -1.31
C ASP A 324 3.99 5.71 -1.55
N TYR A 325 3.72 4.85 -0.57
CA TYR A 325 2.71 3.79 -0.69
C TYR A 325 1.27 4.30 -0.86
N TYR A 326 0.97 5.59 -0.53
CA TYR A 326 -0.31 6.20 -0.90
C TYR A 326 -0.47 6.31 -2.41
N ASN A 327 0.62 6.38 -3.14
CA ASN A 327 0.63 6.43 -4.61
C ASN A 327 0.57 5.04 -5.27
N LEU A 328 0.50 3.92 -4.51
CA LEU A 328 0.54 2.57 -5.09
C LEU A 328 -0.57 2.32 -6.13
N MET A 329 -1.76 2.89 -5.92
CA MET A 329 -2.88 2.75 -6.86
C MET A 329 -2.64 3.40 -8.24
N ILE A 330 -1.62 4.25 -8.40
CA ILE A 330 -1.29 4.84 -9.70
C ILE A 330 -0.69 3.81 -10.66
N ILE A 331 -0.02 2.77 -10.16
CA ILE A 331 0.63 1.75 -11.00
C ILE A 331 -0.36 1.10 -11.97
N PRO A 332 -1.52 0.54 -11.53
CA PRO A 332 -2.49 0.00 -12.47
C PRO A 332 -3.11 1.07 -13.39
N LEU A 333 -3.27 2.32 -12.93
CA LEU A 333 -3.80 3.40 -13.76
C LEU A 333 -2.84 3.72 -14.91
N VAL A 334 -1.56 3.86 -14.62
CA VAL A 334 -0.52 4.02 -15.65
C VAL A 334 -0.54 2.82 -16.59
N ALA A 335 -0.50 1.60 -16.05
CA ALA A 335 -0.48 0.38 -16.83
C ALA A 335 -1.62 0.31 -17.87
N ILE A 336 -2.87 0.48 -17.44
CA ILE A 336 -4.03 0.39 -18.37
C ILE A 336 -4.06 1.55 -19.36
N SER A 337 -3.51 2.72 -19.01
CA SER A 337 -3.43 3.87 -19.92
C SER A 337 -2.31 3.73 -20.98
N LEU A 338 -1.32 2.86 -20.76
CA LEU A 338 -0.31 2.52 -21.78
C LEU A 338 -0.89 1.65 -22.90
N ALA A 339 -2.00 0.93 -22.66
CA ALA A 339 -2.59 0.05 -23.66
C ALA A 339 -3.07 0.79 -24.93
N PRO A 340 -3.87 1.86 -24.85
CA PRO A 340 -4.26 2.63 -26.05
C PRO A 340 -3.08 3.35 -26.72
N VAL A 341 -2.04 3.73 -25.99
CA VAL A 341 -0.80 4.29 -26.60
C VAL A 341 -0.14 3.23 -27.46
N THR A 342 -0.07 2.00 -27.00
CA THR A 342 0.48 0.86 -27.76
C THR A 342 -0.27 0.68 -29.07
N ASP A 343 -1.60 0.71 -29.04
CA ASP A 343 -2.43 0.57 -30.27
C ASP A 343 -2.25 1.72 -31.23
N ALA A 344 -2.22 2.96 -30.73
CA ALA A 344 -1.97 4.15 -31.55
C ALA A 344 -0.57 4.07 -32.21
N PHE A 345 0.43 3.58 -31.47
CA PHE A 345 1.77 3.37 -32.01
C PHE A 345 1.81 2.30 -33.11
N ILE A 346 1.17 1.14 -32.86
CA ILE A 346 1.08 0.04 -33.86
C ILE A 346 0.36 0.51 -35.10
N ALA A 347 -0.79 1.19 -34.96
CA ALA A 347 -1.56 1.74 -36.08
C ALA A 347 -0.73 2.74 -36.91
N ARG A 348 0.06 3.59 -36.24
CA ARG A 348 0.94 4.52 -36.91
C ARG A 348 2.09 3.82 -37.66
N ALA A 349 2.70 2.81 -37.04
CA ALA A 349 3.74 2.01 -37.68
C ALA A 349 3.22 1.27 -38.93
N ASP A 350 1.98 0.76 -38.87
CA ASP A 350 1.31 0.12 -40.01
C ASP A 350 1.03 1.13 -41.12
N SER A 351 0.52 2.33 -40.78
CA SER A 351 0.24 3.38 -41.76
C SER A 351 1.50 3.85 -42.52
N LEU A 352 2.63 3.88 -41.82
CA LEU A 352 3.95 4.20 -42.39
C LEU A 352 4.63 3.03 -43.10
N ARG A 353 3.97 1.86 -43.15
CA ARG A 353 4.50 0.60 -43.71
C ARG A 353 5.86 0.20 -43.12
N VAL A 354 6.05 0.44 -41.85
CA VAL A 354 7.29 0.09 -41.14
C VAL A 354 7.60 -1.39 -41.34
N GLY A 355 8.82 -1.69 -41.84
CA GLY A 355 9.28 -3.01 -42.14
C GLY A 355 9.39 -3.92 -40.89
N ARG A 356 9.75 -5.20 -41.09
CA ARG A 356 9.93 -6.17 -39.99
C ARG A 356 11.09 -5.82 -39.05
N GLY A 357 12.21 -5.30 -39.60
CA GLY A 357 13.41 -4.98 -38.83
C GLY A 357 13.14 -4.03 -37.65
N PRO A 358 12.58 -2.82 -37.85
CA PRO A 358 12.28 -1.91 -36.75
C PRO A 358 11.29 -2.48 -35.72
N ARG A 359 10.34 -3.32 -36.12
CA ARG A 359 9.41 -3.98 -35.18
C ARG A 359 10.12 -4.99 -34.26
N VAL A 360 11.08 -5.76 -34.84
CA VAL A 360 11.93 -6.66 -34.05
C VAL A 360 12.78 -5.88 -33.07
N VAL A 361 13.37 -4.76 -33.49
CA VAL A 361 14.15 -3.88 -32.61
C VAL A 361 13.28 -3.36 -31.48
N LEU A 362 12.06 -2.87 -31.76
CA LEU A 362 11.14 -2.41 -30.72
C LEU A 362 10.77 -3.51 -29.72
N SER A 363 10.46 -4.72 -30.22
CA SER A 363 10.18 -5.86 -29.33
C SER A 363 11.40 -6.21 -28.46
N ALA A 364 12.60 -6.17 -29.02
CA ALA A 364 13.83 -6.38 -28.28
C ALA A 364 14.06 -5.31 -27.21
N LEU A 365 13.73 -4.04 -27.52
CA LEU A 365 13.78 -2.96 -26.54
C LEU A 365 12.80 -3.16 -25.39
N VAL A 366 11.58 -3.62 -25.65
CA VAL A 366 10.60 -3.96 -24.60
C VAL A 366 11.16 -5.07 -23.70
N VAL A 367 11.72 -6.14 -24.30
CA VAL A 367 12.35 -7.23 -23.52
C VAL A 367 13.53 -6.70 -22.70
N LEU A 368 14.37 -5.84 -23.28
CA LEU A 368 15.49 -5.24 -22.56
C LEU A 368 15.03 -4.37 -21.40
N ILE A 369 13.99 -3.55 -21.59
CA ILE A 369 13.42 -2.73 -20.51
C ILE A 369 12.94 -3.63 -19.39
N VAL A 370 12.18 -4.69 -19.68
CA VAL A 370 11.71 -5.65 -18.66
C VAL A 370 12.89 -6.32 -17.94
N ALA A 371 13.92 -6.74 -18.67
CA ALA A 371 15.12 -7.33 -18.07
C ALA A 371 15.85 -6.36 -17.13
N VAL A 372 15.97 -5.09 -17.52
CA VAL A 372 16.55 -4.03 -16.68
C VAL A 372 15.69 -3.79 -15.43
N GLN A 373 14.37 -3.79 -15.55
CA GLN A 373 13.49 -3.62 -14.39
C GLN A 373 13.56 -4.79 -13.42
N ILE A 374 13.65 -6.02 -13.93
CA ILE A 374 13.90 -7.22 -13.11
C ILE A 374 15.26 -7.11 -12.39
N TRP A 375 16.29 -6.68 -13.12
CA TRP A 375 17.63 -6.50 -12.55
C TRP A 375 17.64 -5.43 -11.45
N ASN A 376 17.03 -4.27 -11.69
CA ASN A 376 16.92 -3.20 -10.69
C ASN A 376 16.18 -3.69 -9.45
N SER A 377 15.11 -4.46 -9.62
CA SER A 377 14.38 -5.05 -8.49
C SER A 377 15.22 -6.06 -7.73
N TYR A 378 15.96 -6.91 -8.45
CA TYR A 378 16.89 -7.86 -7.84
C TYR A 378 17.97 -7.14 -7.01
N VAL A 379 18.60 -6.10 -7.59
CA VAL A 379 19.62 -5.31 -6.87
C VAL A 379 19.04 -4.66 -5.61
N THR A 380 17.82 -4.11 -5.70
CA THR A 380 17.17 -3.49 -4.54
C THR A 380 16.84 -4.51 -3.45
N LEU A 381 16.31 -5.68 -3.83
CA LEU A 381 15.96 -6.76 -2.89
C LEU A 381 17.19 -7.43 -2.26
N ASN A 382 18.34 -7.36 -2.93
CA ASN A 382 19.61 -7.96 -2.45
C ASN A 382 20.53 -6.93 -1.77
N ARG A 383 20.06 -5.69 -1.61
CA ARG A 383 20.91 -4.60 -1.09
C ARG A 383 21.19 -4.74 0.39
N GLU A 384 20.22 -5.17 1.16
CA GLU A 384 20.27 -5.26 2.62
C GLU A 384 19.72 -6.61 3.07
N ASP A 385 20.36 -7.23 4.04
CA ASP A 385 19.87 -8.40 4.77
C ASP A 385 19.39 -7.92 6.15
N TRP A 386 18.08 -7.97 6.36
CA TRP A 386 17.45 -7.49 7.59
C TRP A 386 17.39 -8.55 8.70
N ARG A 387 17.77 -9.80 8.46
CA ARG A 387 17.71 -10.88 9.46
C ARG A 387 18.45 -10.57 10.77
N PRO A 388 19.59 -9.86 10.76
CA PRO A 388 20.26 -9.47 12.00
C PRO A 388 19.44 -8.58 12.93
N ASP A 389 18.50 -7.80 12.39
CA ASP A 389 17.62 -6.92 13.16
C ASP A 389 16.79 -7.69 14.20
N ALA A 390 16.28 -8.86 13.85
CA ALA A 390 15.52 -9.69 14.78
C ALA A 390 16.34 -10.07 16.02
N ILE A 391 17.61 -10.42 15.82
CA ILE A 391 18.55 -10.80 16.90
C ILE A 391 18.84 -9.58 17.79
N TYR A 392 19.10 -8.43 17.15
CA TYR A 392 19.37 -7.17 17.86
C TYR A 392 18.21 -6.77 18.76
N TRP A 393 16.98 -6.75 18.23
CA TRP A 393 15.82 -6.33 18.99
C TRP A 393 15.39 -7.34 20.04
N TYR A 394 15.59 -8.64 19.78
CA TYR A 394 15.41 -9.68 20.80
C TYR A 394 16.35 -9.46 21.99
N ALA A 395 17.64 -9.25 21.74
CA ALA A 395 18.62 -8.97 22.79
C ALA A 395 18.31 -7.66 23.54
N MET A 396 17.72 -6.66 22.86
CA MET A 396 17.28 -5.43 23.51
C MET A 396 16.12 -5.71 24.48
N GLY A 397 15.14 -6.52 24.07
CA GLY A 397 14.03 -6.93 24.90
C GLY A 397 14.47 -7.71 26.17
N GLU A 398 15.40 -8.66 26.00
CA GLU A 398 16.00 -9.40 27.11
C GLU A 398 16.71 -8.49 28.11
N LYS A 399 17.43 -7.49 27.59
CA LYS A 399 18.19 -6.52 28.43
C LYS A 399 17.27 -5.70 29.34
N ILE A 400 16.08 -5.30 28.83
CA ILE A 400 15.11 -4.51 29.59
C ILE A 400 14.30 -5.39 30.52
N GLY A 401 14.11 -6.66 30.16
CA GLY A 401 13.20 -7.59 30.82
C GLY A 401 11.74 -7.40 30.40
N HIS A 402 11.00 -8.49 30.34
CA HIS A 402 9.65 -8.52 29.78
C HIS A 402 8.54 -8.04 30.73
N ASP A 403 8.87 -7.81 32.00
CA ASP A 403 7.93 -7.35 33.03
C ASP A 403 7.98 -5.83 33.24
N SER A 404 8.57 -5.11 32.30
CA SER A 404 8.81 -3.65 32.42
C SER A 404 7.54 -2.81 32.30
N GLY A 405 6.42 -3.39 31.85
CA GLY A 405 5.26 -2.62 31.41
C GLY A 405 5.55 -1.83 30.12
N PRO A 406 4.73 -0.86 29.75
CA PRO A 406 4.95 -0.07 28.55
C PRO A 406 6.26 0.69 28.60
N VAL A 407 7.13 0.50 27.59
CA VAL A 407 8.43 1.12 27.44
C VAL A 407 8.30 2.35 26.55
N LEU A 408 8.74 3.52 27.04
CA LEU A 408 8.78 4.72 26.20
C LEU A 408 9.87 4.56 25.14
N THR A 409 9.64 4.94 23.89
CA THR A 409 10.61 4.71 22.81
C THR A 409 10.83 5.95 21.93
N ILE A 410 12.12 6.22 21.62
CA ILE A 410 12.57 7.04 20.49
C ILE A 410 13.36 6.10 19.57
N ALA A 411 12.64 5.31 18.79
CA ALA A 411 13.20 4.17 18.06
C ALA A 411 12.63 4.08 16.64
N GLN A 412 13.33 3.35 15.77
CA GLN A 412 12.90 3.06 14.41
C GLN A 412 11.49 2.47 14.43
N ASP A 413 10.70 2.86 13.43
CA ASP A 413 9.35 2.34 13.20
C ASP A 413 8.44 2.46 14.43
N TYR A 414 8.52 3.59 15.15
CA TYR A 414 7.76 3.85 16.37
C TYR A 414 7.97 2.81 17.46
N GLY A 415 9.14 2.14 17.48
CA GLY A 415 9.43 1.07 18.42
C GLY A 415 8.81 -0.28 18.05
N TYR A 416 8.13 -0.41 16.91
CA TYR A 416 7.47 -1.67 16.53
C TYR A 416 8.47 -2.83 16.30
N ARG A 417 9.75 -2.55 15.98
CA ARG A 417 10.79 -3.58 15.96
C ARG A 417 11.01 -4.16 17.37
N LEU A 418 11.09 -3.30 18.38
CA LEU A 418 11.19 -3.73 19.79
C LEU A 418 9.92 -4.47 20.23
N ALA A 419 8.75 -3.98 19.83
CA ALA A 419 7.49 -4.64 20.15
C ALA A 419 7.40 -6.05 19.54
N TYR A 420 7.82 -6.21 18.28
CA TYR A 420 7.70 -7.48 17.59
C TYR A 420 8.77 -8.48 18.02
N TRP A 421 10.05 -8.14 17.88
CA TRP A 421 11.13 -9.07 18.17
C TRP A 421 11.57 -9.05 19.63
N GLY A 422 11.52 -7.89 20.30
CA GLY A 422 11.85 -7.74 21.72
C GLY A 422 10.71 -8.11 22.67
N TRP A 423 9.53 -8.40 22.16
CA TRP A 423 8.35 -8.75 22.97
C TRP A 423 8.05 -7.71 24.05
N GLN A 424 8.14 -6.43 23.73
CA GLN A 424 7.85 -5.32 24.63
C GLN A 424 6.54 -4.62 24.26
N GLU A 425 5.80 -4.16 25.27
CA GLU A 425 4.79 -3.15 25.04
C GLU A 425 5.47 -1.80 24.87
N VAL A 426 5.26 -1.13 23.73
CA VAL A 426 5.92 0.14 23.44
C VAL A 426 4.96 1.31 23.46
N ASP A 427 5.42 2.43 23.95
CA ASP A 427 4.75 3.73 23.94
C ASP A 427 5.65 4.70 23.15
N PRO A 428 5.39 4.94 21.84
CA PRO A 428 6.28 5.75 21.03
C PRO A 428 6.19 7.24 21.40
N TRP A 429 7.35 7.86 21.53
CA TRP A 429 7.45 9.32 21.57
C TRP A 429 7.25 9.93 20.18
N LEU A 430 6.87 11.21 20.14
CA LEU A 430 6.64 11.93 18.90
C LEU A 430 7.92 12.12 18.09
N THR A 431 7.84 11.84 16.81
CA THR A 431 8.88 12.22 15.83
C THR A 431 8.74 13.69 15.44
N ALA A 432 9.77 14.24 14.79
CA ALA A 432 9.68 15.59 14.22
C ALA A 432 8.50 15.71 13.22
N GLY A 433 8.25 14.66 12.43
CA GLY A 433 7.11 14.60 11.52
C GLY A 433 5.76 14.63 12.23
N ASP A 434 5.63 13.96 13.37
CA ASP A 434 4.38 14.00 14.17
C ASP A 434 4.14 15.40 14.77
N ILE A 435 5.21 16.06 15.19
CA ILE A 435 5.15 17.43 15.72
C ILE A 435 4.71 18.39 14.60
N SER A 436 5.39 18.35 13.45
CA SER A 436 5.05 19.20 12.30
C SER A 436 3.62 18.97 11.80
N LEU A 437 3.14 17.73 11.81
CA LEU A 437 1.76 17.41 11.41
C LEU A 437 0.73 18.03 12.37
N ARG A 438 1.03 18.06 13.67
CA ARG A 438 0.16 18.68 14.69
C ARG A 438 0.18 20.19 14.61
N GLU A 439 1.33 20.79 14.31
CA GLU A 439 1.47 22.22 14.07
C GLU A 439 0.68 22.66 12.85
N LEU A 440 0.68 21.88 11.77
CA LEU A 440 -0.18 22.10 10.59
C LEU A 440 -1.68 22.07 10.95
N ASP A 441 -2.07 21.25 11.94
CA ASP A 441 -3.45 21.20 12.45
C ASP A 441 -3.76 22.34 13.46
N GLY A 442 -2.86 23.33 13.61
CA GLY A 442 -3.02 24.48 14.51
C GLY A 442 -2.87 24.16 16.00
N ARG A 443 -2.31 23.00 16.36
CA ARG A 443 -2.08 22.59 17.75
C ARG A 443 -0.66 22.92 18.16
N THR A 444 -0.52 23.88 19.06
CA THR A 444 0.75 24.07 19.77
C THR A 444 0.97 22.94 20.78
N ILE A 445 2.15 22.34 20.77
CA ILE A 445 2.51 21.26 21.68
C ILE A 445 3.62 21.80 22.59
N ASP A 446 3.34 21.89 23.89
CA ASP A 446 4.40 21.92 24.87
C ASP A 446 5.03 20.51 24.95
N THR A 447 6.11 20.34 24.22
CA THR A 447 6.82 19.05 24.12
C THR A 447 7.41 18.63 25.47
N SER A 448 7.86 19.56 26.28
CA SER A 448 8.48 19.31 27.59
C SER A 448 7.43 18.80 28.58
N GLN A 449 6.35 19.55 28.79
CA GLN A 449 5.27 19.15 29.69
C GLN A 449 4.65 17.80 29.27
N ARG A 450 4.45 17.62 27.97
CA ARG A 450 3.91 16.36 27.43
C ARG A 450 4.86 15.19 27.66
N PHE A 451 6.17 15.41 27.54
CA PHE A 451 7.18 14.37 27.76
C PHE A 451 7.22 13.95 29.21
N GLU A 452 7.23 14.90 30.15
CA GLU A 452 7.18 14.64 31.60
C GLU A 452 5.96 13.81 31.96
N ALA A 453 4.79 14.13 31.42
CA ALA A 453 3.56 13.35 31.64
C ALA A 453 3.67 11.91 31.08
N ARG A 454 4.39 11.72 29.98
CA ARG A 454 4.59 10.37 29.38
C ARG A 454 5.62 9.53 30.10
N VAL A 455 6.61 10.13 30.71
CA VAL A 455 7.64 9.47 31.52
C VAL A 455 7.03 8.90 32.81
N ALA A 456 6.01 9.56 33.36
CA ALA A 456 5.38 9.14 34.60
C ALA A 456 4.83 7.71 34.54
N GLY A 457 5.26 6.87 35.49
CA GLY A 457 4.82 5.48 35.58
C GLY A 457 5.50 4.49 34.62
N LYS A 458 6.46 4.94 33.82
CA LYS A 458 7.29 4.07 32.97
C LYS A 458 8.55 3.62 33.70
N LYS A 459 9.04 2.41 33.39
CA LYS A 459 10.31 1.92 33.93
C LYS A 459 11.52 2.32 33.09
N PHE A 460 11.37 2.30 31.76
CA PHE A 460 12.47 2.60 30.83
C PHE A 460 12.05 3.50 29.67
N ILE A 461 13.02 4.25 29.19
CA ILE A 461 12.98 4.79 27.83
C ILE A 461 14.11 4.20 27.01
N VAL A 462 13.78 3.66 25.84
CA VAL A 462 14.72 3.09 24.87
C VAL A 462 14.88 4.03 23.69
N ILE A 463 16.10 4.47 23.48
CA ILE A 463 16.48 5.41 22.43
C ILE A 463 17.46 4.69 21.50
N THR A 464 17.07 4.48 20.25
CA THR A 464 17.91 3.91 19.19
C THR A 464 18.05 4.85 17.98
N GLN A 465 17.18 5.83 17.85
CA GLN A 465 17.33 6.95 16.92
C GLN A 465 18.11 8.09 17.61
N LEU A 466 19.43 7.89 17.81
CA LEU A 466 20.26 8.82 18.54
C LEU A 466 20.35 10.22 17.92
N ASN A 467 20.28 10.32 16.59
CA ASN A 467 20.24 11.58 15.86
C ASN A 467 18.94 12.35 16.15
N VAL A 468 17.78 11.69 16.07
CA VAL A 468 16.47 12.28 16.39
C VAL A 468 16.41 12.74 17.85
N PHE A 469 17.00 11.95 18.75
CA PHE A 469 17.09 12.31 20.16
C PHE A 469 18.01 13.53 20.39
N ALA A 470 19.13 13.62 19.69
CA ALA A 470 20.05 14.75 19.79
C ALA A 470 19.45 16.09 19.31
N GLU A 471 18.49 16.03 18.38
CA GLU A 471 17.74 17.22 17.94
C GLU A 471 16.76 17.74 19.00
N GLN A 472 16.27 16.86 19.89
CA GLN A 472 15.32 17.17 20.96
C GLN A 472 16.08 17.55 22.25
N LYS A 473 16.78 18.68 22.24
CA LYS A 473 17.71 19.10 23.32
C LYS A 473 17.05 19.19 24.69
N ASP A 474 15.81 19.67 24.76
CA ASP A 474 15.09 19.84 26.02
C ASP A 474 14.82 18.48 26.67
N ILE A 475 14.39 17.50 25.89
CA ILE A 475 14.17 16.12 26.34
C ILE A 475 15.47 15.45 26.77
N ALA A 476 16.52 15.64 25.98
CA ALA A 476 17.84 15.08 26.29
C ALA A 476 18.40 15.66 27.63
N THR A 477 18.24 16.96 27.83
CA THR A 477 18.65 17.64 29.06
C THR A 477 17.82 17.17 30.25
N TYR A 478 16.49 17.09 30.10
CA TYR A 478 15.58 16.60 31.13
C TYR A 478 15.95 15.17 31.59
N LEU A 479 16.12 14.24 30.65
CA LEU A 479 16.52 12.87 30.97
C LEU A 479 17.90 12.79 31.64
N ALA A 480 18.86 13.55 31.16
CA ALA A 480 20.23 13.56 31.73
C ALA A 480 20.24 14.10 33.15
N GLN A 481 19.40 15.07 33.50
CA GLN A 481 19.31 15.66 34.85
C GLN A 481 18.56 14.76 35.82
N HIS A 482 17.47 14.11 35.41
CA HIS A 482 16.55 13.46 36.33
C HIS A 482 16.72 11.94 36.44
N PHE A 483 17.31 11.27 35.41
CA PHE A 483 17.36 9.82 35.38
C PHE A 483 18.75 9.25 35.14
N PRO A 484 19.09 8.12 35.78
CA PRO A 484 20.36 7.43 35.52
C PRO A 484 20.28 6.68 34.18
N ILE A 485 21.46 6.52 33.55
CA ILE A 485 21.60 5.64 32.39
C ILE A 485 21.61 4.20 32.88
N PHE A 486 20.62 3.40 32.45
CA PHE A 486 20.57 1.96 32.72
C PHE A 486 21.58 1.19 31.87
N ALA A 487 21.62 1.50 30.55
CA ALA A 487 22.52 0.86 29.62
C ALA A 487 22.87 1.78 28.45
N ARG A 488 24.07 1.65 27.89
CA ARG A 488 24.56 2.42 26.76
C ARG A 488 25.37 1.54 25.82
N GLY A 489 25.12 1.69 24.51
CA GLY A 489 25.92 1.07 23.45
C GLY A 489 26.20 2.08 22.33
N SER A 490 26.84 1.63 21.27
CA SER A 490 27.13 2.48 20.10
C SER A 490 25.85 2.90 19.34
N SER A 491 24.80 2.09 19.40
CA SER A 491 23.54 2.27 18.65
C SER A 491 22.31 2.51 19.54
N TYR A 492 22.48 2.57 20.86
CA TYR A 492 21.35 2.76 21.78
C TYR A 492 21.73 3.44 23.08
N LEU A 493 20.74 4.03 23.73
CA LEU A 493 20.78 4.61 25.06
C LEU A 493 19.47 4.25 25.78
N ILE A 494 19.58 3.75 27.02
CA ILE A 494 18.43 3.40 27.85
C ILE A 494 18.55 4.13 29.19
N TYR A 495 17.52 4.88 29.57
CA TYR A 495 17.42 5.47 30.90
C TYR A 495 16.49 4.66 31.78
N ASP A 496 16.84 4.55 33.06
CA ASP A 496 15.99 4.00 34.11
C ASP A 496 15.08 5.12 34.64
N LEU A 497 13.80 5.02 34.31
CA LEU A 497 12.78 6.00 34.73
C LEU A 497 12.14 5.64 36.06
N ALA A 498 12.35 4.39 36.55
CA ALA A 498 11.80 3.95 37.85
C ALA A 498 12.59 4.49 39.04
N HIS A 499 13.88 4.82 38.84
CA HIS A 499 14.77 5.28 39.90
C HIS A 499 15.35 6.66 39.54
N PRO A 500 14.59 7.77 39.70
CA PRO A 500 15.11 9.12 39.49
C PRO A 500 16.37 9.40 40.33
N LYS A 501 17.25 10.30 39.84
CA LYS A 501 18.44 10.75 40.54
C LYS A 501 18.12 11.54 41.79
#